data_e4d666ce9d36709ec25581e33a699afc
#
_entry.id   e4d666ce9d36709ec25581e33a699afc
#
_cell.length_a   1.000
_cell.length_b   1.000
_cell.length_c   1.000
_cell.angle_alpha   90.00
_cell.angle_beta   90.00
_cell.angle_gamma   90.00
#
_symmetry.space_group_name_H-M   'P 1'
#
loop_
_entity.id
_entity.type
_entity.pdbx_description
1 polymer ?
#
loop_
_entity_poly.entity_id
_entity_poly.type
_entity_poly.pdbx_seq_one_letter_code
_entity_poly.pdbx_strand_id
1 'polypeptide(L)'
;NLDAALSKISKFNGDLIRTVDFSDRKDEQDRIKEFVSEYVEGTIITIKQYWSTSKTEGYNDLAKIKIYIQNTKNGRDISSIGLNENEVLYERNSKFKVISKILVGEIWHILLEEAD
;
A
#
# COMPACT_ATOMS: atom_id res chain seq x y z
N ASN A 1 -20.32 -5.09 10.34
CA ASN A 1 -19.53 -4.01 9.79
C ASN A 1 -18.35 -4.56 8.97
N LEU A 2 -17.58 -3.69 8.34
CA LEU A 2 -16.48 -4.13 7.49
C LEU A 2 -15.39 -4.85 8.29
N ASP A 3 -15.09 -4.40 9.49
CA ASP A 3 -14.08 -5.08 10.33
C ASP A 3 -14.48 -6.53 10.60
N ALA A 4 -15.72 -6.77 10.95
CA ALA A 4 -16.22 -8.12 11.21
C ALA A 4 -16.22 -8.98 9.94
N ALA A 5 -16.58 -8.40 8.81
CA ALA A 5 -16.56 -9.10 7.53
C ALA A 5 -15.13 -9.47 7.14
N LEU A 6 -14.18 -8.55 7.26
CA LEU A 6 -12.79 -8.80 6.91
C LEU A 6 -12.15 -9.88 7.77
N SER A 7 -12.52 -9.97 9.06
CA SER A 7 -11.94 -10.97 9.96
C SER A 7 -12.25 -12.41 9.52
N LYS A 8 -13.25 -12.60 8.67
CA LYS A 8 -13.65 -13.92 8.15
C LYS A 8 -13.02 -14.25 6.81
N ILE A 9 -12.31 -13.30 6.20
CA ILE A 9 -11.67 -13.49 4.89
C ILE A 9 -10.26 -14.02 5.09
N SER A 10 -9.82 -14.89 4.18
CA SER A 10 -8.48 -15.46 4.22
C SER A 10 -7.41 -14.38 4.12
N LYS A 11 -6.34 -14.53 4.88
CA LYS A 11 -5.17 -13.68 4.79
C LYS A 11 -4.33 -14.04 3.58
N PHE A 12 -3.65 -13.04 3.02
CA PHE A 12 -2.81 -13.20 1.84
C PHE A 12 -1.33 -13.29 2.25
N ASN A 13 -0.62 -14.21 1.62
CA ASN A 13 0.85 -14.31 1.70
C ASN A 13 1.44 -13.97 0.34
N GLY A 14 2.46 -13.13 0.32
CA GLY A 14 3.14 -12.73 -0.91
C GLY A 14 3.46 -11.26 -0.91
N ASP A 15 3.96 -10.78 -2.04
CA ASP A 15 4.30 -9.37 -2.18
C ASP A 15 3.10 -8.60 -2.73
N LEU A 16 2.95 -7.38 -2.27
CA LEU A 16 1.86 -6.50 -2.68
C LEU A 16 2.41 -5.17 -3.17
N ILE A 17 1.62 -4.49 -3.98
CA ILE A 17 1.96 -3.16 -4.48
C ILE A 17 0.76 -2.23 -4.32
N ARG A 18 1.07 -0.97 -4.01
CA ARG A 18 0.10 0.12 -4.04
C ARG A 18 0.73 1.28 -4.80
N THR A 19 0.00 1.85 -5.74
CA THR A 19 0.43 3.04 -6.45
C THR A 19 -0.39 4.23 -6.02
N VAL A 20 0.25 5.41 -6.01
CA VAL A 20 -0.40 6.67 -5.67
C VAL A 20 -0.12 7.65 -6.81
N ASP A 21 -1.17 8.23 -7.34
CA ASP A 21 -1.09 9.11 -8.52
C ASP A 21 -1.77 10.45 -8.22
N PHE A 22 -0.99 11.52 -8.34
CA PHE A 22 -1.47 12.89 -8.19
C PHE A 22 -1.43 13.66 -9.53
N SER A 23 -1.33 12.96 -10.65
CA SER A 23 -1.13 13.58 -11.97
C SER A 23 -2.30 14.47 -12.42
N ASP A 24 -3.49 14.28 -11.86
CA ASP A 24 -4.67 15.09 -12.14
C ASP A 24 -4.72 16.40 -11.34
N ARG A 25 -3.75 16.62 -10.45
CA ARG A 25 -3.73 17.79 -9.58
C ARG A 25 -2.73 18.84 -10.06
N LYS A 26 -3.11 20.10 -9.92
CA LYS A 26 -2.25 21.22 -10.31
C LYS A 26 -1.01 21.33 -9.40
N ASP A 27 -1.12 20.84 -8.16
CA ASP A 27 -0.05 20.87 -7.17
C ASP A 27 0.62 19.49 -7.02
N GLU A 28 0.71 18.75 -8.11
CA GLU A 28 1.24 17.38 -8.12
C GLU A 28 2.56 17.24 -7.35
N GLN A 29 3.54 18.09 -7.65
CA GLN A 29 4.86 17.97 -7.04
C GLN A 29 4.82 18.23 -5.53
N ASP A 30 4.02 19.19 -5.09
CA ASP A 30 3.86 19.47 -3.66
C ASP A 30 3.18 18.31 -2.95
N ARG A 31 2.18 17.69 -3.58
CA ARG A 31 1.48 16.54 -3.02
C ARG A 31 2.37 15.32 -2.92
N ILE A 32 3.20 15.06 -3.93
CA ILE A 32 4.16 13.97 -3.91
C ILE A 32 5.14 14.17 -2.76
N LYS A 33 5.70 15.37 -2.64
CA LYS A 33 6.67 15.69 -1.60
C LYS A 33 6.07 15.51 -0.20
N GLU A 34 4.86 16.01 0.01
CA GLU A 34 4.16 15.88 1.28
C GLU A 34 3.89 14.40 1.60
N PHE A 35 3.41 13.65 0.62
CA PHE A 35 3.10 12.23 0.80
C PHE A 35 4.34 11.43 1.19
N VAL A 36 5.43 11.55 0.42
CA VAL A 36 6.63 10.74 0.67
C VAL A 36 7.36 11.17 1.94
N SER A 37 7.15 12.39 2.42
CA SER A 37 7.78 12.86 3.65
C SER A 37 7.32 12.07 4.88
N GLU A 38 6.15 11.45 4.82
CA GLU A 38 5.62 10.64 5.92
C GLU A 38 6.30 9.26 6.01
N TYR A 39 6.97 8.84 4.93
CA TYR A 39 7.61 7.54 4.86
C TYR A 39 9.10 7.68 5.14
N VAL A 40 9.47 7.70 6.42
CA VAL A 40 10.86 7.87 6.85
C VAL A 40 11.50 6.50 7.07
N GLU A 41 12.61 6.24 6.38
CA GLU A 41 13.31 4.95 6.49
C GLU A 41 13.61 4.59 7.94
N GLY A 42 13.35 3.34 8.30
CA GLY A 42 13.60 2.81 9.64
C GLY A 42 12.48 3.06 10.64
N THR A 43 11.45 3.83 10.28
CA THR A 43 10.34 4.10 11.19
C THR A 43 9.15 3.18 10.93
N ILE A 44 8.26 3.09 11.92
CA ILE A 44 7.00 2.36 11.79
C ILE A 44 5.89 3.38 11.60
N ILE A 45 5.10 3.17 10.55
CA ILE A 45 3.94 4.00 10.25
C ILE A 45 2.65 3.22 10.53
N THR A 46 1.59 3.94 10.85
CA THR A 46 0.27 3.36 11.06
C THR A 46 -0.68 3.92 10.01
N ILE A 47 -1.31 3.03 9.24
CA ILE A 47 -2.32 3.41 8.25
C ILE A 47 -3.67 3.34 8.96
N LYS A 48 -4.27 4.49 9.20
CA LYS A 48 -5.48 4.58 10.04
C LYS A 48 -6.76 4.18 9.35
N GLN A 49 -6.79 4.22 8.02
CA GLN A 49 -7.94 3.82 7.23
C GLN A 49 -7.75 2.42 6.64
N TYR A 50 -8.78 1.87 6.03
CA TYR A 50 -8.63 0.68 5.22
C TYR A 50 -7.71 0.99 4.05
N TRP A 51 -6.78 0.07 3.75
CA TRP A 51 -5.74 0.32 2.75
C TRP A 51 -5.79 -0.77 1.68
N SER A 52 -6.12 -0.34 0.47
CA SER A 52 -6.21 -1.24 -0.69
C SER A 52 -4.84 -1.42 -1.33
N THR A 53 -4.47 -2.67 -1.58
CA THR A 53 -3.25 -3.02 -2.28
C THR A 53 -3.57 -4.00 -3.39
N SER A 54 -2.65 -4.18 -4.32
CA SER A 54 -2.82 -5.12 -5.43
C SER A 54 -1.77 -6.21 -5.33
N LYS A 55 -2.11 -7.43 -5.78
CA LYS A 55 -1.18 -8.56 -5.72
C LYS A 55 0.05 -8.25 -6.59
N THR A 56 0.05 -8.34 -7.85
CA THR A 56 1.21 -8.01 -8.68
C THR A 56 0.83 -7.33 -9.97
N GLU A 57 -0.45 -7.37 -10.29
CA GLU A 57 -0.97 -6.79 -11.51
C GLU A 57 -2.02 -5.74 -11.19
N GLY A 58 -2.35 -4.92 -12.17
CA GLY A 58 -3.39 -3.91 -12.00
C GLY A 58 -2.91 -2.62 -11.36
N TYR A 59 -1.59 -2.47 -11.13
CA TYR A 59 -1.06 -1.21 -10.65
C TYR A 59 -0.90 -0.21 -11.81
N ASN A 60 -0.85 1.07 -11.47
CA ASN A 60 -0.68 2.12 -12.46
C ASN A 60 0.81 2.36 -12.76
N ASP A 61 1.27 1.93 -13.93
CA ASP A 61 2.66 2.08 -14.36
C ASP A 61 3.10 3.56 -14.46
N LEU A 62 2.17 4.47 -14.65
CA LEU A 62 2.47 5.89 -14.78
C LEU A 62 2.52 6.62 -13.45
N ALA A 63 2.16 5.96 -12.36
CA ALA A 63 2.18 6.57 -11.04
C ALA A 63 3.61 6.90 -10.63
N LYS A 64 3.79 8.07 -10.01
CA LYS A 64 5.10 8.53 -9.56
C LYS A 64 5.46 8.07 -8.16
N ILE A 65 4.54 7.40 -7.47
CA ILE A 65 4.78 6.79 -6.17
C ILE A 65 4.36 5.33 -6.24
N LYS A 66 5.32 4.45 -6.00
CA LYS A 66 5.08 3.00 -5.96
C LYS A 66 5.50 2.46 -4.62
N ILE A 67 4.55 1.87 -3.91
CA ILE A 67 4.77 1.30 -2.58
C ILE A 67 4.71 -0.21 -2.71
N TYR A 68 5.79 -0.88 -2.29
CA TYR A 68 5.91 -2.33 -2.30
C TYR A 68 5.85 -2.83 -0.87
N ILE A 69 5.08 -3.89 -0.63
CA ILE A 69 4.97 -4.50 0.68
C ILE A 69 5.45 -5.94 0.56
N GLN A 70 6.54 -6.26 1.26
CA GLN A 70 7.11 -7.61 1.24
C GLN A 70 6.73 -8.39 2.50
N ASN A 71 6.79 -9.71 2.39
CA ASN A 71 6.56 -10.64 3.50
C ASN A 71 5.19 -10.43 4.16
N THR A 72 4.17 -10.23 3.33
CA THR A 72 2.82 -9.95 3.83
C THR A 72 2.17 -11.19 4.42
N LYS A 73 1.38 -11.00 5.46
CA LYS A 73 0.62 -12.08 6.11
C LYS A 73 -0.71 -11.63 6.72
N ASN A 74 -0.95 -10.33 6.83
CA ASN A 74 -2.13 -9.80 7.52
C ASN A 74 -3.18 -9.17 6.60
N GLY A 75 -2.85 -8.90 5.34
CA GLY A 75 -3.82 -8.38 4.39
C GLY A 75 -4.90 -9.41 4.09
N ARG A 76 -6.11 -8.94 3.86
CA ARG A 76 -7.27 -9.81 3.55
C ARG A 76 -7.46 -9.89 2.05
N ASP A 77 -7.43 -11.10 1.54
CA ASP A 77 -7.59 -11.37 0.10
C ASP A 77 -9.06 -11.34 -0.28
N ILE A 78 -9.56 -10.16 -0.66
CA ILE A 78 -10.98 -10.00 -0.99
C ILE A 78 -11.38 -10.63 -2.32
N SER A 79 -10.43 -11.15 -3.08
CA SER A 79 -10.75 -11.94 -4.27
C SER A 79 -11.55 -13.18 -3.92
N SER A 80 -11.40 -13.70 -2.70
CA SER A 80 -12.11 -14.89 -2.23
C SER A 80 -13.61 -14.67 -2.11
N ILE A 81 -14.06 -13.43 -2.04
CA ILE A 81 -15.50 -13.10 -2.01
C ILE A 81 -15.97 -12.45 -3.31
N GLY A 82 -15.14 -12.52 -4.37
CA GLY A 82 -15.56 -12.15 -5.72
C GLY A 82 -15.60 -10.66 -6.02
N LEU A 83 -15.06 -9.80 -5.14
CA LEU A 83 -15.12 -8.36 -5.36
C LEU A 83 -14.06 -7.87 -6.34
N ASN A 84 -12.81 -8.29 -6.17
CA ASN A 84 -11.73 -7.92 -7.06
C ASN A 84 -10.61 -8.96 -6.97
N GLU A 85 -10.24 -9.56 -8.10
CA GLU A 85 -9.32 -10.69 -8.13
C GLU A 85 -7.89 -10.34 -7.68
N ASN A 86 -7.50 -9.07 -7.79
CA ASN A 86 -6.14 -8.66 -7.47
C ASN A 86 -6.03 -7.86 -6.17
N GLU A 87 -7.15 -7.60 -5.51
CA GLU A 87 -7.13 -6.72 -4.36
C GLU A 87 -6.91 -7.45 -3.04
N VAL A 88 -5.99 -6.91 -2.23
CA VAL A 88 -5.78 -7.32 -0.85
C VAL A 88 -5.98 -6.09 0.01
N LEU A 89 -6.91 -6.18 0.95
CA LEU A 89 -7.32 -5.05 1.78
C LEU A 89 -6.76 -5.20 3.19
N TYR A 90 -6.03 -4.17 3.64
CA TYR A 90 -5.57 -4.10 5.03
C TYR A 90 -6.61 -3.42 5.90
N GLU A 91 -6.78 -3.95 7.10
CA GLU A 91 -7.68 -3.37 8.10
C GLU A 91 -7.13 -2.04 8.61
N ARG A 92 -8.01 -1.25 9.22
CA ARG A 92 -7.63 0.01 9.85
C ARG A 92 -6.58 -0.23 10.93
N ASN A 93 -5.68 0.73 11.07
CA ASN A 93 -4.60 0.73 12.06
C ASN A 93 -3.53 -0.33 11.80
N SER A 94 -3.41 -0.79 10.56
CA SER A 94 -2.30 -1.66 10.17
C SER A 94 -0.99 -0.90 10.23
N LYS A 95 0.06 -1.57 10.68
CA LYS A 95 1.38 -0.97 10.87
C LYS A 95 2.40 -1.55 9.91
N PHE A 96 3.25 -0.69 9.41
CA PHE A 96 4.32 -1.07 8.48
C PHE A 96 5.62 -0.40 8.86
N LYS A 97 6.72 -1.12 8.71
CA LYS A 97 8.05 -0.55 8.83
C LYS A 97 8.52 -0.09 7.45
N VAL A 98 9.04 1.14 7.38
CA VAL A 98 9.62 1.68 6.15
C VAL A 98 11.04 1.15 6.00
N ILE A 99 11.25 0.27 5.05
CA ILE A 99 12.55 -0.36 4.81
C ILE A 99 13.44 0.53 3.95
N SER A 100 12.87 1.05 2.85
CA SER A 100 13.63 1.96 1.98
C SER A 100 12.70 2.93 1.27
N LYS A 101 13.28 4.06 0.84
CA LYS A 101 12.60 5.08 0.06
C LYS A 101 13.61 5.68 -0.91
N ILE A 102 13.44 5.41 -2.19
CA ILE A 102 14.40 5.77 -3.22
C ILE A 102 13.69 6.47 -4.37
N LEU A 103 14.27 7.60 -4.81
CA LEU A 103 13.79 8.30 -6.02
C LEU A 103 14.65 7.85 -7.20
N VAL A 104 14.02 7.27 -8.21
CA VAL A 104 14.67 6.88 -9.45
C VAL A 104 14.00 7.62 -10.59
N GLY A 105 14.74 8.56 -11.21
CA GLY A 105 14.12 9.47 -12.17
C GLY A 105 13.07 10.32 -11.49
N GLU A 106 11.82 10.17 -11.89
CA GLU A 106 10.69 10.91 -11.30
C GLU A 106 9.81 10.02 -10.43
N ILE A 107 10.20 8.75 -10.22
CA ILE A 107 9.37 7.76 -9.53
C ILE A 107 9.96 7.44 -8.17
N TRP A 108 9.14 7.60 -7.13
CA TRP A 108 9.48 7.17 -5.78
C TRP A 108 9.16 5.69 -5.61
N HIS A 109 10.13 4.95 -5.10
CA HIS A 109 9.97 3.54 -4.76
C HIS A 109 10.11 3.40 -3.25
N ILE A 110 9.01 3.01 -2.59
CA ILE A 110 8.96 2.86 -1.14
C ILE A 110 8.73 1.38 -0.83
N LEU A 111 9.64 0.80 -0.05
CA LEU A 111 9.53 -0.59 0.37
C LEU A 111 9.10 -0.65 1.83
N LEU A 112 8.02 -1.37 2.08
CA LEU A 112 7.49 -1.59 3.42
C LEU A 112 7.50 -3.07 3.75
N GLU A 113 7.47 -3.37 5.05
CA GLU A 113 7.10 -4.71 5.51
C GLU A 113 6.15 -4.55 6.69
N GLU A 114 5.31 -5.56 6.93
CA GLU A 114 4.35 -5.50 8.03
C GLU A 114 5.09 -5.43 9.36
N ALA A 115 4.54 -4.63 10.28
CA ALA A 115 5.04 -4.51 11.65
C ALA A 115 3.93 -4.89 12.62
N ASP A 116 4.33 -5.42 13.76
CA ASP A 116 3.37 -5.80 14.78
C ASP A 116 3.05 -4.64 15.72
#